data_a3fd12e69a0182c6c491eede760d7a69
#
_entry.id   a3fd12e69a0182c6c491eede760d7a69
#
_cell.length_a   1.000
_cell.length_b   1.000
_cell.length_c   1.000
_cell.angle_alpha   90.00
_cell.angle_beta   90.00
_cell.angle_gamma   90.00
#
_symmetry.space_group_name_H-M   'P 1'
#
loop_
_entity.id
_entity.type
_entity.pdbx_description
1 polymer ?
#
loop_
_entity_poly.entity_id
_entity_poly.type
_entity_poly.pdbx_seq_one_letter_code
_entity_poly.pdbx_strand_id
1 'polypeptide(L)'
;MYSDRRHTRKRQRLLVVGVFLVLLLLALAGVLFALSNSSDSAKKETDNASNKEAKADKKDSSGNSGGEPGKKNNGAKKSESDKSGSNVKLGDKPEAVKGIYMSAYTVGGNLDAYLDFTDSTEINAMVIDVKDVTGEVMYPSEVPLANEIGATREVLPDLKTLTKQLDDRGVYSIARIAVFEDDILPRERPDLAPTDSSTGEPWLNDAGQAWSDGYNKKVWEYNVAIAKEAAEAGFDEVQFDYIRFPSDGPLDTLEYKKTPFPNDQTALGEFLKYADKELEPTGARIAADVFGLAATEDGAGVGQYMNKLAPHLDVVNPMTYPSHYPIGSFGYDNPNAQPYEMVRESMKDFEEDTEKVNPDIEIRPWIQDFDLGDPPYGPAEIQAQMQAVYDSNETGWLLWNPSNVYTEGALKPADSNEPTTAEETTTQ
;
A
#
# COMPACT_ATOMS: atom_id res chain seq x y z
N MET A 1 -22.40 11.69 -36.47
CA MET A 1 -21.01 11.57 -36.04
C MET A 1 -20.82 11.50 -34.51
N TYR A 2 -21.86 11.79 -33.68
CA TYR A 2 -21.75 11.78 -32.21
C TYR A 2 -22.15 10.43 -31.59
N SER A 3 -22.86 9.56 -32.28
CA SER A 3 -23.32 8.26 -31.76
C SER A 3 -22.30 7.13 -31.89
N ASP A 4 -21.37 7.24 -32.83
CA ASP A 4 -20.35 6.20 -33.09
C ASP A 4 -19.21 6.16 -32.06
N ARG A 5 -18.89 7.31 -31.46
CA ARG A 5 -17.87 7.39 -30.41
C ARG A 5 -18.31 6.74 -29.10
N ARG A 6 -19.62 6.69 -28.79
CA ARG A 6 -20.14 6.04 -27.58
C ARG A 6 -20.10 4.51 -27.64
N HIS A 7 -20.26 3.92 -28.82
CA HIS A 7 -20.21 2.46 -29.04
C HIS A 7 -18.76 1.94 -29.05
N THR A 8 -17.82 2.71 -29.57
CA THR A 8 -16.39 2.38 -29.53
C THR A 8 -15.84 2.46 -28.09
N ARG A 9 -16.23 3.49 -27.33
CA ARG A 9 -15.85 3.64 -25.91
C ARG A 9 -16.42 2.53 -25.00
N LYS A 10 -17.63 2.04 -25.26
CA LYS A 10 -18.18 0.88 -24.50
C LYS A 10 -17.45 -0.43 -24.80
N ARG A 11 -17.02 -0.66 -26.02
CA ARG A 11 -16.23 -1.85 -26.39
C ARG A 11 -14.80 -1.79 -25.84
N GLN A 12 -14.19 -0.61 -25.79
CA GLN A 12 -12.89 -0.41 -25.13
C GLN A 12 -12.98 -0.61 -23.61
N ARG A 13 -14.02 -0.11 -22.95
CA ARG A 13 -14.27 -0.33 -21.50
C ARG A 13 -14.37 -1.81 -21.13
N LEU A 14 -15.03 -2.64 -21.97
CA LEU A 14 -15.13 -4.09 -21.77
C LEU A 14 -13.80 -4.83 -21.97
N LEU A 15 -12.90 -4.30 -22.81
CA LEU A 15 -11.57 -4.90 -23.03
C LEU A 15 -10.58 -4.53 -21.92
N VAL A 16 -10.63 -3.31 -21.38
CA VAL A 16 -9.80 -2.86 -20.25
C VAL A 16 -10.07 -3.70 -19.01
N VAL A 17 -11.33 -3.94 -18.69
CA VAL A 17 -11.75 -4.78 -17.55
C VAL A 17 -11.26 -6.22 -17.72
N GLY A 18 -11.32 -6.80 -18.93
CA GLY A 18 -10.93 -8.19 -19.18
C GLY A 18 -9.42 -8.47 -19.00
N VAL A 19 -8.56 -7.49 -19.26
CA VAL A 19 -7.11 -7.64 -19.15
C VAL A 19 -6.66 -7.56 -17.68
N PHE A 20 -7.26 -6.67 -16.87
CA PHE A 20 -7.00 -6.61 -15.44
C PHE A 20 -7.34 -7.92 -14.71
N LEU A 21 -8.39 -8.62 -15.15
CA LEU A 21 -8.82 -9.91 -14.59
C LEU A 21 -7.79 -11.03 -14.73
N VAL A 22 -7.18 -11.16 -15.90
CA VAL A 22 -6.16 -12.20 -16.15
C VAL A 22 -4.92 -11.96 -15.28
N LEU A 23 -4.62 -10.71 -14.96
CA LEU A 23 -3.40 -10.31 -14.26
C LEU A 23 -3.52 -10.48 -12.74
N LEU A 24 -4.70 -10.27 -12.17
CA LEU A 24 -4.95 -10.54 -10.75
C LEU A 24 -4.89 -12.05 -10.46
N LEU A 25 -5.42 -12.89 -11.39
CA LEU A 25 -5.37 -14.35 -11.27
C LEU A 25 -3.94 -14.90 -11.35
N LEU A 26 -3.04 -14.27 -12.10
CA LEU A 26 -1.64 -14.67 -12.20
C LEU A 26 -0.83 -14.26 -10.96
N ALA A 27 -1.13 -13.11 -10.35
CA ALA A 27 -0.53 -12.68 -9.10
C ALA A 27 -0.93 -13.61 -7.94
N LEU A 28 -2.21 -13.99 -7.85
CA LEU A 28 -2.72 -14.97 -6.88
C LEU A 28 -2.12 -16.39 -7.11
N ALA A 29 -1.95 -16.82 -8.37
CA ALA A 29 -1.32 -18.09 -8.67
C ALA A 29 0.16 -18.10 -8.28
N GLY A 30 0.86 -16.96 -8.39
CA GLY A 30 2.25 -16.81 -7.93
C GLY A 30 2.37 -16.93 -6.41
N VAL A 31 1.46 -16.31 -5.65
CA VAL A 31 1.41 -16.41 -4.19
C VAL A 31 1.09 -17.84 -3.74
N LEU A 32 0.11 -18.50 -4.37
CA LEU A 32 -0.23 -19.90 -4.08
C LEU A 32 0.90 -20.87 -4.43
N PHE A 33 1.65 -20.61 -5.49
CA PHE A 33 2.82 -21.41 -5.87
C PHE A 33 3.99 -21.21 -4.89
N ALA A 34 4.22 -20.00 -4.41
CA ALA A 34 5.21 -19.71 -3.37
C ALA A 34 4.86 -20.37 -2.04
N LEU A 35 3.59 -20.34 -1.62
CA LEU A 35 3.10 -21.03 -0.42
C LEU A 35 3.18 -22.56 -0.54
N SER A 36 2.94 -23.15 -1.72
CA SER A 36 3.07 -24.59 -1.94
C SER A 36 4.53 -25.06 -1.89
N ASN A 37 5.47 -24.26 -2.37
CA ASN A 37 6.90 -24.59 -2.31
C ASN A 37 7.48 -24.42 -0.89
N SER A 38 6.98 -23.52 -0.08
CA SER A 38 7.41 -23.37 1.32
C SER A 38 6.97 -24.54 2.20
N SER A 39 5.81 -25.15 1.92
CA SER A 39 5.34 -26.33 2.66
C SER A 39 6.13 -27.62 2.37
N ASP A 40 6.75 -27.74 1.19
CA ASP A 40 7.61 -28.89 0.86
C ASP A 40 9.03 -28.76 1.44
N SER A 41 9.51 -27.56 1.70
CA SER A 41 10.80 -27.33 2.39
C SER A 41 10.69 -27.63 3.90
N ALA A 42 9.58 -27.30 4.54
CA ALA A 42 9.33 -27.58 5.96
C ALA A 42 9.18 -29.10 6.26
N LYS A 43 8.70 -29.90 5.30
CA LYS A 43 8.59 -31.35 5.46
C LYS A 43 9.92 -32.10 5.38
N LYS A 44 10.98 -31.53 4.84
CA LYS A 44 12.30 -32.17 4.75
C LYS A 44 13.18 -31.99 5.99
N GLU A 45 12.86 -31.02 6.86
CA GLU A 45 13.63 -30.81 8.11
C GLU A 45 13.06 -31.55 9.33
N THR A 46 11.81 -32.02 9.30
CA THR A 46 11.21 -32.74 10.43
C THR A 46 11.55 -34.21 10.53
N ASP A 47 12.17 -34.82 9.51
CA ASP A 47 12.54 -36.24 9.56
C ASP A 47 13.95 -36.54 10.14
N ASN A 48 14.69 -35.51 10.58
CA ASN A 48 16.07 -35.70 11.09
C ASN A 48 16.29 -35.38 12.58
N ALA A 49 15.23 -35.14 13.34
CA ALA A 49 15.30 -34.81 14.77
C ALA A 49 14.51 -35.75 15.69
N SER A 50 14.57 -37.07 15.45
CA SER A 50 14.01 -38.07 16.34
C SER A 50 15.07 -39.09 16.71
N ASN A 51 15.95 -38.72 17.64
CA ASN A 51 16.62 -39.64 18.55
C ASN A 51 17.56 -38.91 19.50
N LYS A 52 17.13 -38.59 20.70
CA LYS A 52 17.91 -38.71 21.95
C LYS A 52 17.02 -38.38 23.15
N GLU A 53 16.65 -39.43 23.85
CA GLU A 53 16.02 -39.39 25.16
C GLU A 53 17.03 -39.08 26.31
N ALA A 54 16.50 -38.39 27.32
CA ALA A 54 16.31 -38.81 28.70
C ALA A 54 17.15 -38.17 29.80
N LYS A 55 16.38 -37.86 30.88
CA LYS A 55 16.64 -37.79 32.33
C LYS A 55 16.95 -36.44 32.94
N ALA A 56 15.94 -35.87 33.59
CA ALA A 56 15.59 -35.87 35.01
C ALA A 56 16.52 -35.08 35.96
N ASP A 57 16.01 -34.06 36.68
CA ASP A 57 15.68 -34.15 38.08
C ASP A 57 14.97 -32.89 38.64
N LYS A 58 14.05 -33.15 39.58
CA LYS A 58 13.28 -32.19 40.37
C LYS A 58 14.11 -31.59 41.50
N LYS A 59 13.83 -30.32 41.90
CA LYS A 59 13.76 -29.99 43.33
C LYS A 59 12.97 -28.71 43.60
N ASP A 60 12.02 -28.85 44.52
CA ASP A 60 11.23 -27.84 45.22
C ASP A 60 12.06 -26.91 46.08
N SER A 61 11.59 -25.66 46.29
CA SER A 61 11.30 -25.20 47.66
C SER A 61 10.67 -23.79 47.69
N SER A 62 9.68 -23.71 48.50
CA SER A 62 8.83 -22.66 49.02
C SER A 62 9.55 -21.56 49.81
N GLY A 63 8.90 -20.37 49.93
CA GLY A 63 9.20 -19.36 50.91
C GLY A 63 8.36 -18.10 50.83
N ASN A 64 7.47 -18.00 51.76
CA ASN A 64 6.35 -17.09 52.02
C ASN A 64 6.75 -15.80 52.74
N SER A 65 5.81 -14.84 52.74
CA SER A 65 5.54 -13.69 53.67
C SER A 65 5.88 -12.30 53.09
N GLY A 66 5.00 -11.31 53.02
CA GLY A 66 3.92 -10.89 53.90
C GLY A 66 4.19 -9.44 54.35
N GLY A 67 3.28 -8.49 54.15
CA GLY A 67 3.32 -7.18 54.81
C GLY A 67 2.70 -5.99 54.05
N GLU A 68 1.44 -5.73 54.30
CA GLU A 68 0.74 -4.43 54.17
C GLU A 68 0.79 -3.68 55.53
N PRO A 69 0.21 -2.46 55.70
CA PRO A 69 -0.12 -1.29 54.86
C PRO A 69 0.26 0.07 55.49
N GLY A 70 0.13 1.16 54.74
CA GLY A 70 0.23 2.52 55.32
C GLY A 70 -0.48 3.61 54.53
N LYS A 71 -1.42 4.29 55.15
CA LYS A 71 -2.46 5.22 54.69
C LYS A 71 -2.01 6.67 54.50
N LYS A 72 -2.69 7.35 53.53
CA LYS A 72 -3.20 8.75 53.50
C LYS A 72 -2.23 9.93 53.34
N ASN A 73 -2.44 10.81 52.29
CA ASN A 73 -3.19 12.04 52.49
C ASN A 73 -3.51 12.78 51.19
N ASN A 74 -4.64 13.53 51.23
CA ASN A 74 -5.27 14.34 50.22
C ASN A 74 -4.48 15.60 49.81
N GLY A 75 -4.60 16.01 48.54
CA GLY A 75 -4.28 17.36 48.08
C GLY A 75 -4.78 17.59 46.68
N ALA A 76 -5.98 18.11 46.54
CA ALA A 76 -6.56 18.52 45.26
C ALA A 76 -5.81 19.72 44.66
N LYS A 77 -5.28 19.59 43.46
CA LYS A 77 -4.97 20.72 42.56
C LYS A 77 -5.56 20.44 41.19
N LYS A 78 -6.34 21.40 40.69
CA LYS A 78 -6.80 21.49 39.32
C LYS A 78 -5.60 21.32 38.39
N SER A 79 -5.62 20.33 37.54
CA SER A 79 -4.70 20.19 36.42
C SER A 79 -5.41 20.65 35.14
N GLU A 80 -4.77 21.59 34.48
CA GLU A 80 -4.97 21.97 33.11
C GLU A 80 -4.89 20.74 32.23
N SER A 81 -5.73 20.69 31.21
CA SER A 81 -5.75 19.64 30.21
C SER A 81 -4.43 19.61 29.44
N ASP A 82 -3.56 18.69 29.75
CA ASP A 82 -2.43 18.31 28.89
C ASP A 82 -3.00 17.77 27.58
N LYS A 83 -2.79 18.51 26.49
CA LYS A 83 -2.83 17.97 25.14
C LYS A 83 -1.61 17.07 24.99
N SER A 84 -1.77 15.79 25.26
CA SER A 84 -0.79 14.77 24.91
C SER A 84 -0.90 14.53 23.41
N GLY A 85 -0.23 15.35 22.62
CA GLY A 85 0.18 14.96 21.28
C GLY A 85 1.27 13.90 21.44
N SER A 86 1.19 12.79 20.73
CA SER A 86 2.25 11.79 20.69
C SER A 86 3.53 12.46 20.18
N ASN A 87 4.56 12.56 21.01
CA ASN A 87 5.89 13.05 20.60
C ASN A 87 6.67 11.95 19.87
N VAL A 88 6.07 11.29 18.89
CA VAL A 88 6.81 10.44 17.98
C VAL A 88 7.54 11.37 17.02
N LYS A 89 8.88 11.34 17.02
CA LYS A 89 9.69 12.06 16.05
C LYS A 89 9.70 11.22 14.77
N LEU A 90 9.04 11.73 13.72
CA LEU A 90 9.16 11.16 12.39
C LEU A 90 10.58 11.37 11.85
N GLY A 91 11.04 10.49 10.97
CA GLY A 91 12.29 10.65 10.24
C GLY A 91 12.29 11.90 9.36
N ASP A 92 13.47 12.38 9.00
CA ASP A 92 13.58 13.45 8.00
C ASP A 92 13.27 12.85 6.62
N LYS A 93 12.25 13.38 5.91
CA LYS A 93 11.90 12.91 4.56
C LYS A 93 13.08 13.11 3.61
N PRO A 94 13.50 12.06 2.86
CA PRO A 94 14.48 12.22 1.79
C PRO A 94 14.01 13.24 0.74
N GLU A 95 14.95 13.95 0.11
CA GLU A 95 14.64 14.85 -1.00
C GLU A 95 13.94 14.12 -2.14
N ALA A 96 14.42 12.90 -2.44
CA ALA A 96 13.79 11.97 -3.38
C ALA A 96 13.50 10.65 -2.65
N VAL A 97 12.24 10.26 -2.54
CA VAL A 97 11.83 8.96 -1.99
C VAL A 97 11.92 7.90 -3.08
N LYS A 98 12.87 6.96 -2.96
CA LYS A 98 13.11 5.84 -3.86
C LYS A 98 12.85 4.55 -3.10
N GLY A 99 11.68 3.98 -3.30
CA GLY A 99 11.18 2.91 -2.44
C GLY A 99 11.00 1.57 -3.15
N ILE A 100 10.89 0.54 -2.33
CA ILE A 100 10.51 -0.82 -2.74
C ILE A 100 9.28 -1.27 -1.96
N TYR A 101 8.43 -2.07 -2.62
CA TYR A 101 7.32 -2.76 -1.95
C TYR A 101 7.83 -3.94 -1.14
N MET A 102 7.30 -4.12 0.05
CA MET A 102 7.63 -5.23 0.94
C MET A 102 6.36 -5.86 1.51
N SER A 103 6.12 -7.12 1.18
CA SER A 103 5.05 -7.85 1.87
C SER A 103 5.39 -8.02 3.36
N ALA A 104 4.37 -8.04 4.22
CA ALA A 104 4.56 -8.27 5.64
C ALA A 104 5.34 -9.54 5.95
N TYR A 105 5.09 -10.61 5.18
CA TYR A 105 5.79 -11.89 5.35
C TYR A 105 7.29 -11.79 5.03
N THR A 106 7.65 -11.00 4.02
CA THR A 106 9.06 -10.76 3.69
C THR A 106 9.74 -9.96 4.79
N VAL A 107 9.09 -8.91 5.29
CA VAL A 107 9.60 -8.10 6.42
C VAL A 107 9.74 -8.96 7.68
N GLY A 108 8.71 -9.73 8.04
CA GLY A 108 8.76 -10.60 9.22
C GLY A 108 9.80 -11.72 9.16
N GLY A 109 10.17 -12.14 7.95
CA GLY A 109 11.11 -13.25 7.76
C GLY A 109 12.56 -12.87 7.44
N ASN A 110 12.79 -11.71 6.79
CA ASN A 110 14.12 -11.38 6.25
C ASN A 110 14.40 -9.87 6.13
N LEU A 111 13.98 -9.07 7.07
CA LEU A 111 14.15 -7.60 7.04
C LEU A 111 15.63 -7.20 6.86
N ASP A 112 16.55 -7.85 7.59
CA ASP A 112 17.97 -7.49 7.56
C ASP A 112 18.58 -7.52 6.15
N ALA A 113 18.22 -8.51 5.32
CA ALA A 113 18.72 -8.57 3.94
C ALA A 113 18.25 -7.38 3.07
N TYR A 114 17.04 -6.88 3.33
CA TYR A 114 16.54 -5.69 2.62
C TYR A 114 17.10 -4.39 3.18
N LEU A 115 17.39 -4.33 4.47
CA LEU A 115 18.16 -3.22 5.04
C LEU A 115 19.59 -3.17 4.45
N ASP A 116 20.25 -4.32 4.29
CA ASP A 116 21.55 -4.40 3.61
C ASP A 116 21.44 -4.01 2.11
N PHE A 117 20.30 -4.32 1.47
CA PHE A 117 20.02 -3.90 0.10
C PHE A 117 19.85 -2.36 0.00
N THR A 118 19.18 -1.72 0.96
CA THR A 118 19.10 -0.24 1.00
C THR A 118 20.47 0.40 1.24
N ASP A 119 21.31 -0.18 2.10
CA ASP A 119 22.67 0.33 2.35
C ASP A 119 23.58 0.22 1.13
N SER A 120 23.32 -0.69 0.19
CA SER A 120 24.13 -0.92 -1.00
C SER A 120 23.64 -0.20 -2.26
N THR A 121 22.40 0.31 -2.26
CA THR A 121 21.75 0.90 -3.44
C THR A 121 21.19 2.29 -3.15
N GLU A 122 20.65 2.94 -4.18
CA GLU A 122 19.94 4.23 -4.04
C GLU A 122 18.56 4.13 -3.38
N ILE A 123 18.10 2.93 -2.99
CA ILE A 123 16.84 2.73 -2.28
C ILE A 123 16.95 3.32 -0.88
N ASN A 124 15.98 4.15 -0.50
CA ASN A 124 15.93 4.83 0.78
C ASN A 124 14.55 4.76 1.46
N ALA A 125 13.64 3.97 0.91
CA ALA A 125 12.29 3.82 1.45
C ALA A 125 11.76 2.38 1.29
N MET A 126 10.89 1.98 2.21
CA MET A 126 10.16 0.72 2.16
C MET A 126 8.66 0.95 2.34
N VAL A 127 7.86 0.44 1.40
CA VAL A 127 6.40 0.38 1.50
C VAL A 127 6.01 -0.98 2.03
N ILE A 128 5.48 -1.03 3.23
CA ILE A 128 5.23 -2.27 3.98
C ILE A 128 3.72 -2.47 4.17
N ASP A 129 3.21 -3.65 3.79
CA ASP A 129 1.82 -4.01 4.05
C ASP A 129 1.57 -4.12 5.56
N VAL A 130 0.83 -3.19 6.14
CA VAL A 130 0.31 -3.31 7.51
C VAL A 130 -1.12 -3.86 7.52
N LYS A 131 -1.87 -3.67 6.44
CA LYS A 131 -3.12 -4.37 6.12
C LYS A 131 -3.16 -4.70 4.64
N ASP A 132 -3.30 -5.98 4.30
CA ASP A 132 -3.30 -6.44 2.91
C ASP A 132 -4.72 -6.58 2.31
N VAL A 133 -4.79 -6.99 1.04
CA VAL A 133 -6.04 -7.15 0.28
C VAL A 133 -6.92 -8.30 0.77
N THR A 134 -6.39 -9.23 1.56
CA THR A 134 -7.20 -10.29 2.20
C THR A 134 -7.96 -9.76 3.41
N GLY A 135 -7.65 -8.54 3.87
CA GLY A 135 -8.18 -7.93 5.07
C GLY A 135 -7.37 -8.27 6.32
N GLU A 136 -6.25 -8.98 6.19
CA GLU A 136 -5.37 -9.29 7.32
C GLU A 136 -4.60 -8.06 7.77
N VAL A 137 -4.69 -7.76 9.07
CA VAL A 137 -3.87 -6.76 9.77
C VAL A 137 -2.64 -7.47 10.30
N MET A 138 -1.48 -7.19 9.73
CA MET A 138 -0.27 -8.01 9.80
C MET A 138 0.50 -7.93 11.12
N TYR A 139 -0.04 -7.26 12.12
CA TYR A 139 0.55 -7.09 13.46
C TYR A 139 -0.52 -7.21 14.54
N PRO A 140 -0.17 -7.42 15.82
CA PRO A 140 -1.10 -7.41 16.94
C PRO A 140 -1.68 -5.98 17.15
N SER A 141 -2.81 -5.70 16.49
CA SER A 141 -3.48 -4.40 16.53
C SER A 141 -4.36 -4.25 17.77
N GLU A 142 -4.45 -3.05 18.31
CA GLU A 142 -5.39 -2.69 19.38
C GLU A 142 -6.74 -2.18 18.84
N VAL A 143 -6.92 -2.06 17.52
CA VAL A 143 -8.18 -1.64 16.89
C VAL A 143 -9.27 -2.65 17.23
N PRO A 144 -10.35 -2.23 17.94
CA PRO A 144 -11.33 -3.18 18.47
C PRO A 144 -12.00 -4.01 17.39
N LEU A 145 -12.35 -3.40 16.24
CA LEU A 145 -13.01 -4.11 15.15
C LEU A 145 -12.08 -5.12 14.48
N ALA A 146 -10.76 -4.85 14.35
CA ALA A 146 -9.80 -5.82 13.82
C ALA A 146 -9.76 -7.10 14.68
N ASN A 147 -9.79 -6.93 16.00
CA ASN A 147 -9.85 -8.05 16.95
C ASN A 147 -11.21 -8.76 16.94
N GLU A 148 -12.32 -8.02 16.88
CA GLU A 148 -13.70 -8.57 16.82
C GLU A 148 -13.88 -9.51 15.63
N ILE A 149 -13.38 -9.12 14.45
CA ILE A 149 -13.50 -9.90 13.20
C ILE A 149 -12.35 -10.90 12.98
N GLY A 150 -11.42 -11.01 13.91
CA GLY A 150 -10.28 -11.93 13.81
C GLY A 150 -9.31 -11.59 12.68
N ALA A 151 -9.15 -10.31 12.32
CA ALA A 151 -8.29 -9.88 11.23
C ALA A 151 -6.80 -9.81 11.61
N THR A 152 -6.47 -9.73 12.90
CA THR A 152 -5.09 -9.54 13.37
C THR A 152 -4.21 -10.77 13.17
N ARG A 153 -2.94 -10.54 12.81
CA ARG A 153 -1.90 -11.56 12.64
C ARG A 153 -0.63 -11.13 13.41
N GLU A 154 0.22 -12.09 13.71
CA GLU A 154 1.54 -11.86 14.32
C GLU A 154 2.64 -12.13 13.29
N VAL A 155 2.60 -11.43 12.15
CA VAL A 155 3.57 -11.55 11.05
C VAL A 155 4.67 -10.50 11.19
N LEU A 156 4.29 -9.23 11.30
CA LEU A 156 5.23 -8.15 11.57
C LEU A 156 5.61 -8.13 13.07
N PRO A 157 6.83 -7.70 13.41
CA PRO A 157 7.16 -7.37 14.78
C PRO A 157 6.25 -6.22 15.28
N ASP A 158 6.33 -5.92 16.57
CA ASP A 158 5.74 -4.68 17.09
C ASP A 158 6.13 -3.49 16.21
N LEU A 159 5.14 -2.71 15.78
CA LEU A 159 5.35 -1.67 14.77
C LEU A 159 6.35 -0.60 15.21
N LYS A 160 6.41 -0.26 16.53
CA LYS A 160 7.42 0.70 17.06
C LYS A 160 8.83 0.13 16.98
N THR A 161 8.97 -1.18 17.16
CA THR A 161 10.25 -1.87 16.98
C THR A 161 10.66 -1.85 15.51
N LEU A 162 9.71 -2.10 14.60
CA LEU A 162 9.94 -2.10 13.16
C LEU A 162 10.35 -0.70 12.67
N THR A 163 9.57 0.32 12.97
CA THR A 163 9.85 1.70 12.53
C THR A 163 11.18 2.20 13.08
N LYS A 164 11.51 1.86 14.34
CA LYS A 164 12.83 2.18 14.90
C LYS A 164 13.97 1.50 14.14
N GLN A 165 13.82 0.24 13.73
CA GLN A 165 14.86 -0.46 12.94
C GLN A 165 15.07 0.20 11.58
N LEU A 166 13.99 0.67 10.95
CA LEU A 166 14.04 1.40 9.68
C LEU A 166 14.71 2.76 9.87
N ASP A 167 14.31 3.54 10.88
CA ASP A 167 14.89 4.87 11.21
C ASP A 167 16.38 4.77 11.58
N ASP A 168 16.79 3.78 12.37
CA ASP A 168 18.18 3.52 12.72
C ASP A 168 19.08 3.25 11.48
N ARG A 169 18.48 2.86 10.33
CA ARG A 169 19.16 2.62 9.05
C ARG A 169 18.85 3.73 8.02
N GLY A 170 18.18 4.80 8.44
CA GLY A 170 17.82 5.93 7.55
C GLY A 170 16.82 5.58 6.45
N VAL A 171 16.00 4.55 6.65
CA VAL A 171 14.98 4.11 5.70
C VAL A 171 13.66 4.80 5.99
N TYR A 172 13.14 5.57 5.03
CA TYR A 172 11.82 6.19 5.08
C TYR A 172 10.73 5.11 5.04
N SER A 173 9.86 5.11 6.04
CA SER A 173 8.90 4.03 6.27
C SER A 173 7.50 4.41 5.83
N ILE A 174 6.89 3.59 4.96
CA ILE A 174 5.55 3.80 4.39
C ILE A 174 4.66 2.63 4.77
N ALA A 175 3.60 2.90 5.55
CA ALA A 175 2.59 1.91 5.92
C ALA A 175 1.52 1.81 4.84
N ARG A 176 1.48 0.70 4.09
CA ARG A 176 0.46 0.46 3.07
C ARG A 176 -0.76 -0.25 3.67
N ILE A 177 -1.95 0.26 3.32
CA ILE A 177 -3.25 -0.23 3.82
C ILE A 177 -4.18 -0.43 2.63
N ALA A 178 -4.56 -1.68 2.35
CA ALA A 178 -5.65 -1.99 1.42
C ALA A 178 -6.98 -1.63 2.08
N VAL A 179 -7.76 -0.69 1.47
CA VAL A 179 -8.91 -0.09 2.14
C VAL A 179 -10.20 -0.84 1.85
N PHE A 180 -10.68 -0.84 0.61
CA PHE A 180 -12.01 -1.35 0.28
C PHE A 180 -12.00 -2.77 -0.28
N GLU A 181 -10.93 -3.25 -0.89
CA GLU A 181 -10.75 -4.67 -1.16
C GLU A 181 -10.29 -5.35 0.13
N ASP A 182 -11.17 -6.14 0.71
CA ASP A 182 -11.02 -6.74 2.04
C ASP A 182 -11.93 -7.97 2.10
N ASP A 183 -11.37 -9.15 2.31
CA ASP A 183 -12.14 -10.39 2.30
C ASP A 183 -12.65 -10.78 3.70
N ILE A 184 -12.07 -10.23 4.78
CA ILE A 184 -12.45 -10.56 6.16
C ILE A 184 -13.61 -9.68 6.65
N LEU A 185 -13.45 -8.34 6.63
CA LEU A 185 -14.45 -7.43 7.18
C LEU A 185 -15.86 -7.64 6.58
N PRO A 186 -16.04 -7.72 5.25
CA PRO A 186 -17.35 -7.94 4.65
C PRO A 186 -18.00 -9.29 5.01
N ARG A 187 -17.21 -10.34 5.18
CA ARG A 187 -17.71 -11.67 5.54
C ARG A 187 -18.13 -11.76 7.00
N GLU A 188 -17.34 -11.19 7.90
CA GLU A 188 -17.65 -11.16 9.34
C GLU A 188 -18.70 -10.09 9.70
N ARG A 189 -18.78 -9.03 8.90
CA ARG A 189 -19.70 -7.91 9.07
C ARG A 189 -20.46 -7.59 7.77
N PRO A 190 -21.41 -8.43 7.35
CA PRO A 190 -22.20 -8.21 6.12
C PRO A 190 -22.96 -6.88 6.10
N ASP A 191 -23.14 -6.23 7.26
CA ASP A 191 -23.70 -4.89 7.35
C ASP A 191 -22.76 -3.80 6.82
N LEU A 192 -21.46 -4.12 6.63
CA LEU A 192 -20.41 -3.23 6.09
C LEU A 192 -20.01 -3.59 4.65
N ALA A 193 -20.71 -4.53 4.02
CA ALA A 193 -20.48 -4.97 2.65
C ALA A 193 -21.53 -4.42 1.68
N PRO A 194 -21.19 -4.22 0.39
CA PRO A 194 -22.19 -4.22 -0.67
C PRO A 194 -22.82 -5.61 -0.80
N THR A 195 -24.01 -5.68 -1.34
CA THR A 195 -24.79 -6.91 -1.44
C THR A 195 -24.89 -7.36 -2.89
N ASP A 196 -24.80 -8.65 -3.13
CA ASP A 196 -25.20 -9.27 -4.41
C ASP A 196 -26.73 -9.36 -4.44
N SER A 197 -27.38 -8.61 -5.34
CA SER A 197 -28.84 -8.54 -5.47
C SER A 197 -29.48 -9.88 -5.88
N SER A 198 -28.69 -10.80 -6.43
CA SER A 198 -29.18 -12.13 -6.83
C SER A 198 -29.24 -13.13 -5.68
N THR A 199 -28.36 -12.97 -4.67
CA THR A 199 -28.22 -13.90 -3.54
C THR A 199 -28.63 -13.28 -2.20
N GLY A 200 -28.46 -11.98 -2.04
CA GLY A 200 -28.62 -11.27 -0.77
C GLY A 200 -27.42 -11.37 0.16
N GLU A 201 -26.33 -12.02 -0.26
CA GLU A 201 -25.08 -12.19 0.48
C GLU A 201 -24.09 -11.05 0.13
N PRO A 202 -22.95 -10.90 0.86
CA PRO A 202 -21.88 -10.00 0.46
C PRO A 202 -21.44 -10.24 -0.97
N TRP A 203 -21.30 -9.16 -1.73
CA TRP A 203 -20.88 -9.25 -3.12
C TRP A 203 -19.41 -9.67 -3.23
N LEU A 204 -19.10 -10.53 -4.22
CA LEU A 204 -17.75 -11.04 -4.48
C LEU A 204 -17.33 -10.68 -5.92
N ASN A 205 -16.03 -10.37 -6.08
CA ASN A 205 -15.42 -10.18 -7.40
C ASN A 205 -15.19 -11.52 -8.13
N ASP A 206 -14.61 -11.50 -9.32
CA ASP A 206 -14.33 -12.71 -10.12
C ASP A 206 -13.32 -13.66 -9.46
N ALA A 207 -12.46 -13.16 -8.58
CA ALA A 207 -11.54 -13.97 -7.77
C ALA A 207 -12.20 -14.59 -6.53
N GLY A 208 -13.48 -14.29 -6.28
CA GLY A 208 -14.23 -14.73 -5.11
C GLY A 208 -13.89 -13.96 -3.83
N GLN A 209 -13.25 -12.81 -3.93
CA GLN A 209 -12.95 -11.93 -2.81
C GLN A 209 -14.09 -10.95 -2.55
N ALA A 210 -14.38 -10.71 -1.29
CA ALA A 210 -15.37 -9.73 -0.87
C ALA A 210 -14.79 -8.31 -0.89
N TRP A 211 -15.68 -7.32 -0.88
CA TRP A 211 -15.36 -5.91 -0.82
C TRP A 211 -16.13 -5.22 0.30
N SER A 212 -15.50 -4.26 0.93
CA SER A 212 -16.14 -3.38 1.90
C SER A 212 -16.94 -2.28 1.18
N ASP A 213 -18.02 -1.82 1.82
CA ASP A 213 -18.85 -0.74 1.28
C ASP A 213 -18.13 0.62 1.39
N GLY A 214 -17.57 1.10 0.27
CA GLY A 214 -16.84 2.37 0.17
C GLY A 214 -17.66 3.61 0.53
N TYR A 215 -18.99 3.51 0.59
CA TYR A 215 -19.87 4.58 1.08
C TYR A 215 -20.09 4.55 2.59
N ASN A 216 -19.65 3.50 3.29
CA ASN A 216 -19.96 3.30 4.70
C ASN A 216 -18.88 3.90 5.62
N LYS A 217 -19.25 4.91 6.40
CA LYS A 217 -18.31 5.58 7.30
C LYS A 217 -17.69 4.67 8.36
N LYS A 218 -18.32 3.57 8.75
CA LYS A 218 -17.71 2.61 9.69
C LYS A 218 -16.55 1.85 9.05
N VAL A 219 -16.60 1.63 7.73
CA VAL A 219 -15.46 1.08 6.97
C VAL A 219 -14.32 2.08 6.95
N TRP A 220 -14.63 3.39 6.81
CA TRP A 220 -13.64 4.46 6.88
C TRP A 220 -12.98 4.53 8.26
N GLU A 221 -13.80 4.56 9.32
CA GLU A 221 -13.34 4.58 10.72
C GLU A 221 -12.40 3.40 11.03
N TYR A 222 -12.72 2.20 10.52
CA TYR A 222 -11.90 1.00 10.69
C TYR A 222 -10.52 1.15 10.05
N ASN A 223 -10.46 1.49 8.76
CA ASN A 223 -9.19 1.60 8.04
C ASN A 223 -8.34 2.79 8.55
N VAL A 224 -8.98 3.91 8.89
CA VAL A 224 -8.28 5.08 9.44
C VAL A 224 -7.77 4.81 10.87
N ALA A 225 -8.46 3.99 11.66
CA ALA A 225 -7.94 3.57 12.97
C ALA A 225 -6.66 2.74 12.85
N ILE A 226 -6.57 1.82 11.87
CA ILE A 226 -5.34 1.06 11.56
C ILE A 226 -4.24 2.02 11.07
N ALA A 227 -4.56 2.95 10.17
CA ALA A 227 -3.64 3.97 9.69
C ALA A 227 -3.05 4.81 10.84
N LYS A 228 -3.89 5.18 11.79
CA LYS A 228 -3.49 5.95 12.96
C LYS A 228 -2.56 5.15 13.89
N GLU A 229 -2.83 3.87 14.12
CA GLU A 229 -1.93 3.00 14.86
C GLU A 229 -0.53 2.94 14.20
N ALA A 230 -0.48 2.78 12.87
CA ALA A 230 0.78 2.75 12.14
C ALA A 230 1.54 4.09 12.26
N ALA A 231 0.85 5.21 12.06
CA ALA A 231 1.43 6.55 12.19
C ALA A 231 1.92 6.83 13.63
N GLU A 232 1.13 6.47 14.65
CA GLU A 232 1.51 6.61 16.06
C GLU A 232 2.63 5.65 16.49
N ALA A 233 2.86 4.58 15.72
CA ALA A 233 4.00 3.69 15.89
C ALA A 233 5.30 4.23 15.26
N GLY A 234 5.22 5.28 14.43
CA GLY A 234 6.38 5.96 13.87
C GLY A 234 6.61 5.75 12.38
N PHE A 235 5.64 5.23 11.64
CA PHE A 235 5.69 5.29 10.18
C PHE A 235 5.64 6.74 9.71
N ASP A 236 6.53 7.09 8.78
CA ASP A 236 6.66 8.45 8.24
C ASP A 236 5.51 8.83 7.31
N GLU A 237 4.92 7.82 6.66
CA GLU A 237 3.84 8.00 5.70
C GLU A 237 2.83 6.85 5.80
N VAL A 238 1.56 7.17 5.60
CA VAL A 238 0.47 6.20 5.41
C VAL A 238 0.06 6.24 3.95
N GLN A 239 0.08 5.08 3.30
CA GLN A 239 -0.30 4.91 1.91
C GLN A 239 -1.58 4.08 1.81
N PHE A 240 -2.65 4.70 1.33
CA PHE A 240 -3.93 4.03 1.10
C PHE A 240 -3.98 3.45 -0.30
N ASP A 241 -4.08 2.13 -0.40
CA ASP A 241 -4.35 1.41 -1.65
C ASP A 241 -5.79 0.88 -1.67
N TYR A 242 -6.25 0.46 -2.84
CA TYR A 242 -7.62 0.01 -3.05
C TYR A 242 -8.69 1.01 -2.57
N ILE A 243 -8.36 2.32 -2.64
CA ILE A 243 -9.32 3.41 -2.48
C ILE A 243 -10.08 3.62 -3.78
N ARG A 244 -10.83 2.61 -4.16
CA ARG A 244 -11.59 2.53 -5.41
C ARG A 244 -12.82 1.67 -5.25
N PHE A 245 -13.74 1.79 -6.20
CA PHE A 245 -14.85 0.86 -6.32
C PHE A 245 -14.46 -0.34 -7.19
N PRO A 246 -15.14 -1.50 -7.07
CA PRO A 246 -14.87 -2.68 -7.87
C PRO A 246 -14.88 -2.40 -9.38
N SER A 247 -13.95 -3.00 -10.11
CA SER A 247 -13.83 -2.91 -11.57
C SER A 247 -14.05 -4.23 -12.29
N ASP A 248 -14.14 -5.33 -11.54
CA ASP A 248 -14.27 -6.71 -12.01
C ASP A 248 -15.35 -7.44 -11.22
N GLY A 249 -15.79 -8.59 -11.74
CA GLY A 249 -16.86 -9.38 -11.15
C GLY A 249 -18.26 -9.06 -11.72
N PRO A 250 -19.32 -9.63 -11.14
CA PRO A 250 -20.70 -9.42 -11.59
C PRO A 250 -21.24 -8.05 -11.15
N LEU A 251 -20.70 -6.97 -11.75
CA LEU A 251 -21.04 -5.57 -11.41
C LEU A 251 -22.51 -5.23 -11.58
N ASP A 252 -23.26 -5.99 -12.39
CA ASP A 252 -24.70 -5.83 -12.60
C ASP A 252 -25.54 -6.31 -11.41
N THR A 253 -24.97 -7.12 -10.51
CA THR A 253 -25.62 -7.57 -9.26
C THR A 253 -25.13 -6.81 -8.04
N LEU A 254 -24.14 -5.93 -8.20
CA LEU A 254 -23.53 -5.15 -7.10
C LEU A 254 -24.50 -4.07 -6.63
N GLU A 255 -24.98 -4.19 -5.39
CA GLU A 255 -25.86 -3.21 -4.76
C GLU A 255 -25.25 -2.62 -3.50
N TYR A 256 -25.17 -1.29 -3.45
CA TYR A 256 -24.79 -0.55 -2.24
C TYR A 256 -26.02 -0.18 -1.42
N LYS A 257 -25.86 -0.19 -0.11
CA LYS A 257 -26.87 0.33 0.81
C LYS A 257 -27.07 1.84 0.58
N LYS A 258 -28.21 2.37 1.05
CA LYS A 258 -28.48 3.79 0.90
C LYS A 258 -27.35 4.63 1.50
N THR A 259 -26.74 5.47 0.68
CA THR A 259 -25.63 6.35 1.03
C THR A 259 -26.04 7.82 0.98
N PRO A 260 -25.43 8.70 1.79
CA PRO A 260 -25.61 10.15 1.67
C PRO A 260 -24.81 10.75 0.49
N PHE A 261 -23.91 9.98 -0.14
CA PHE A 261 -23.05 10.47 -1.22
C PHE A 261 -23.72 10.30 -2.58
N PRO A 262 -23.62 11.30 -3.47
CA PRO A 262 -24.28 11.26 -4.78
C PRO A 262 -23.62 10.28 -5.77
N ASN A 263 -22.34 9.97 -5.58
CA ASN A 263 -21.54 9.11 -6.43
C ASN A 263 -20.26 8.64 -5.73
N ASP A 264 -19.57 7.69 -6.36
CA ASP A 264 -18.30 7.09 -5.95
C ASP A 264 -17.18 8.11 -5.72
N GLN A 265 -16.90 8.98 -6.70
CA GLN A 265 -15.85 10.00 -6.59
C GLN A 265 -16.01 10.93 -5.38
N THR A 266 -17.28 11.28 -5.04
CA THR A 266 -17.54 12.10 -3.86
C THR A 266 -17.28 11.32 -2.57
N ALA A 267 -17.63 10.03 -2.54
CA ALA A 267 -17.37 9.19 -1.38
C ALA A 267 -15.87 9.02 -1.12
N LEU A 268 -15.08 8.78 -2.18
CA LEU A 268 -13.61 8.63 -2.05
C LEU A 268 -12.95 9.94 -1.59
N GLY A 269 -13.36 11.09 -2.15
CA GLY A 269 -12.86 12.40 -1.69
C GLY A 269 -13.20 12.69 -0.22
N GLU A 270 -14.43 12.38 0.22
CA GLU A 270 -14.82 12.54 1.62
C GLU A 270 -14.16 11.50 2.55
N PHE A 271 -13.81 10.30 2.06
CA PHE A 271 -12.97 9.35 2.79
C PHE A 271 -11.58 9.92 3.05
N LEU A 272 -10.89 10.41 2.00
CA LEU A 272 -9.56 10.99 2.16
C LEU A 272 -9.57 12.24 3.04
N LYS A 273 -10.56 13.09 2.90
CA LYS A 273 -10.75 14.24 3.79
C LYS A 273 -10.96 13.85 5.26
N TYR A 274 -11.64 12.73 5.50
CA TYR A 274 -11.78 12.18 6.84
C TYR A 274 -10.45 11.64 7.35
N ALA A 275 -9.71 10.89 6.51
CA ALA A 275 -8.40 10.36 6.85
C ALA A 275 -7.38 11.47 7.15
N ASP A 276 -7.30 12.48 6.30
CA ASP A 276 -6.46 13.67 6.46
C ASP A 276 -6.68 14.34 7.83
N LYS A 277 -7.93 14.63 8.16
CA LYS A 277 -8.29 15.23 9.44
C LYS A 277 -7.91 14.38 10.67
N GLU A 278 -8.11 13.05 10.60
CA GLU A 278 -7.84 12.14 11.73
C GLU A 278 -6.34 11.83 11.89
N LEU A 279 -5.56 11.91 10.79
CA LEU A 279 -4.12 11.66 10.79
C LEU A 279 -3.28 12.93 10.99
N GLU A 280 -3.81 14.14 10.72
CA GLU A 280 -3.10 15.42 10.92
C GLU A 280 -2.35 15.50 12.28
N PRO A 281 -2.93 15.08 13.42
CA PRO A 281 -2.24 15.15 14.71
C PRO A 281 -1.02 14.22 14.84
N THR A 282 -0.87 13.22 13.97
CA THR A 282 0.27 12.28 13.98
C THR A 282 1.50 12.86 13.30
N GLY A 283 1.29 13.76 12.34
CA GLY A 283 2.33 14.34 11.48
C GLY A 283 2.78 13.42 10.34
N ALA A 284 2.28 12.19 10.24
CA ALA A 284 2.57 11.30 9.12
C ALA A 284 1.98 11.86 7.82
N ARG A 285 2.69 11.71 6.70
CA ARG A 285 2.20 12.09 5.38
C ARG A 285 1.13 11.11 4.90
N ILE A 286 0.25 11.60 4.03
CA ILE A 286 -0.84 10.79 3.47
C ILE A 286 -0.62 10.62 1.97
N ALA A 287 -0.51 9.36 1.55
CA ALA A 287 -0.37 8.96 0.17
C ALA A 287 -1.55 8.08 -0.29
N ALA A 288 -1.78 8.04 -1.59
CA ALA A 288 -2.80 7.18 -2.18
C ALA A 288 -2.33 6.53 -3.48
N ASP A 289 -2.54 5.22 -3.58
CA ASP A 289 -2.32 4.45 -4.81
C ASP A 289 -3.53 4.59 -5.73
N VAL A 290 -3.27 4.95 -6.98
CA VAL A 290 -4.31 5.15 -7.99
C VAL A 290 -3.94 4.45 -9.29
N PHE A 291 -4.93 4.08 -10.08
CA PHE A 291 -4.66 3.51 -11.40
C PHE A 291 -3.89 4.50 -12.28
N GLY A 292 -2.90 4.00 -13.02
CA GLY A 292 -2.10 4.82 -13.94
C GLY A 292 -2.93 5.57 -15.01
N LEU A 293 -4.14 5.11 -15.30
CA LEU A 293 -5.09 5.77 -16.21
C LEU A 293 -6.12 6.66 -15.48
N ALA A 294 -6.01 6.85 -14.16
CA ALA A 294 -7.02 7.60 -13.41
C ALA A 294 -7.12 9.07 -13.84
N ALA A 295 -6.02 9.71 -14.19
CA ALA A 295 -5.99 11.05 -14.74
C ALA A 295 -6.39 11.09 -16.23
N THR A 296 -6.02 10.07 -17.03
CA THR A 296 -6.30 9.99 -18.45
C THR A 296 -7.78 9.68 -18.76
N GLU A 297 -8.42 8.82 -17.93
CA GLU A 297 -9.75 8.24 -18.20
C GLU A 297 -10.78 8.56 -17.11
N ASP A 298 -11.00 9.82 -16.77
CA ASP A 298 -12.07 10.25 -15.85
C ASP A 298 -12.19 9.33 -14.62
N GLY A 299 -11.11 9.16 -13.85
CA GLY A 299 -11.08 8.34 -12.64
C GLY A 299 -11.06 6.83 -12.90
N ALA A 300 -10.64 6.40 -14.09
CA ALA A 300 -10.54 5.00 -14.55
C ALA A 300 -11.84 4.18 -14.37
N GLY A 301 -12.98 4.83 -14.23
CA GLY A 301 -14.28 4.19 -14.02
C GLY A 301 -14.48 3.60 -12.62
N VAL A 302 -13.57 3.84 -11.69
CA VAL A 302 -13.58 3.32 -10.30
C VAL A 302 -13.66 4.41 -9.23
N GLY A 303 -13.93 5.64 -9.63
CA GLY A 303 -14.13 6.78 -8.74
C GLY A 303 -12.86 7.59 -8.40
N GLN A 304 -11.70 7.25 -8.94
CA GLN A 304 -10.41 7.89 -8.65
C GLN A 304 -10.19 9.21 -9.43
N TYR A 305 -11.01 10.21 -9.16
CA TYR A 305 -10.90 11.53 -9.79
C TYR A 305 -9.92 12.44 -9.01
N MET A 306 -8.85 12.89 -9.66
CA MET A 306 -7.80 13.69 -9.01
C MET A 306 -8.32 14.96 -8.38
N ASN A 307 -9.31 15.65 -8.98
CA ASN A 307 -9.94 16.84 -8.40
C ASN A 307 -10.73 16.57 -7.10
N LYS A 308 -10.90 15.32 -6.70
CA LYS A 308 -11.52 14.90 -5.43
C LYS A 308 -10.50 14.33 -4.46
N LEU A 309 -9.48 13.65 -4.94
CA LEU A 309 -8.49 12.96 -4.12
C LEU A 309 -7.34 13.89 -3.74
N ALA A 310 -6.71 14.53 -4.71
CA ALA A 310 -5.50 15.34 -4.51
C ALA A 310 -5.59 16.46 -3.46
N PRO A 311 -6.75 17.13 -3.22
CA PRO A 311 -6.85 18.14 -2.16
C PRO A 311 -6.61 17.63 -0.73
N HIS A 312 -6.59 16.32 -0.52
CA HIS A 312 -6.47 15.67 0.79
C HIS A 312 -5.25 14.74 0.89
N LEU A 313 -4.30 14.89 -0.03
CA LEU A 313 -3.10 14.06 -0.13
C LEU A 313 -1.84 14.92 -0.11
N ASP A 314 -0.79 14.41 0.50
CA ASP A 314 0.58 14.90 0.34
C ASP A 314 1.27 14.27 -0.88
N VAL A 315 0.87 13.02 -1.22
CA VAL A 315 1.46 12.23 -2.29
C VAL A 315 0.37 11.48 -3.06
N VAL A 316 0.45 11.49 -4.37
CA VAL A 316 -0.28 10.54 -5.21
C VAL A 316 0.70 9.56 -5.85
N ASN A 317 0.36 8.27 -5.80
CA ASN A 317 1.18 7.19 -6.33
C ASN A 317 0.47 6.52 -7.51
N PRO A 318 0.62 7.00 -8.75
CA PRO A 318 0.07 6.33 -9.93
C PRO A 318 0.73 4.98 -10.17
N MET A 319 -0.06 3.93 -10.38
CA MET A 319 0.43 2.60 -10.74
C MET A 319 0.69 2.54 -12.25
N THR A 320 1.89 2.99 -12.67
CA THR A 320 2.26 3.18 -14.07
C THR A 320 2.93 1.95 -14.69
N TYR A 321 2.42 0.75 -14.40
CA TYR A 321 2.98 -0.50 -14.92
C TYR A 321 2.70 -0.66 -16.42
N PRO A 322 3.68 -0.61 -17.34
CA PRO A 322 3.44 -0.65 -18.78
C PRO A 322 2.66 -1.88 -19.24
N SER A 323 2.89 -3.04 -18.62
CA SER A 323 2.16 -4.28 -18.92
C SER A 323 0.65 -4.22 -18.60
N HIS A 324 0.21 -3.27 -17.78
CA HIS A 324 -1.18 -3.12 -17.33
C HIS A 324 -1.99 -2.16 -18.21
N TYR A 325 -1.33 -1.44 -19.11
CA TYR A 325 -2.03 -0.54 -20.03
C TYR A 325 -2.67 -1.34 -21.18
N PRO A 326 -3.94 -1.05 -21.52
CA PRO A 326 -4.58 -1.68 -22.67
C PRO A 326 -3.86 -1.39 -23.98
N ILE A 327 -3.94 -2.32 -24.92
CA ILE A 327 -3.48 -2.11 -26.30
C ILE A 327 -4.10 -0.83 -26.85
N GLY A 328 -3.28 0.05 -27.43
CA GLY A 328 -3.69 1.35 -27.94
C GLY A 328 -3.62 2.51 -26.95
N SER A 329 -3.24 2.27 -25.69
CA SER A 329 -2.98 3.34 -24.72
C SER A 329 -1.91 4.27 -25.26
N PHE A 330 -2.18 5.58 -25.19
CA PHE A 330 -1.32 6.65 -25.73
C PHE A 330 -0.91 6.45 -27.19
N GLY A 331 -1.63 5.58 -27.95
CA GLY A 331 -1.40 5.30 -29.36
C GLY A 331 -0.43 4.15 -29.66
N TYR A 332 0.00 3.40 -28.66
CA TYR A 332 0.93 2.28 -28.80
C TYR A 332 0.24 0.93 -28.87
N ASP A 333 0.61 0.10 -29.88
CA ASP A 333 0.04 -1.23 -30.07
C ASP A 333 0.51 -2.23 -29.00
N ASN A 334 1.71 -2.05 -28.43
CA ASN A 334 2.22 -2.85 -27.32
C ASN A 334 2.78 -1.93 -26.21
N PRO A 335 1.94 -1.52 -25.23
CA PRO A 335 2.36 -0.68 -24.12
C PRO A 335 3.53 -1.28 -23.33
N ASN A 336 3.57 -2.61 -23.11
CA ASN A 336 4.64 -3.27 -22.38
C ASN A 336 6.02 -3.10 -23.05
N ALA A 337 6.08 -2.86 -24.36
CA ALA A 337 7.33 -2.58 -25.06
C ALA A 337 7.72 -1.08 -25.06
N GLN A 338 6.99 -0.24 -24.33
CA GLN A 338 7.18 1.22 -24.29
C GLN A 338 7.28 1.72 -22.85
N PRO A 339 8.23 1.22 -22.04
CA PRO A 339 8.29 1.52 -20.60
C PRO A 339 8.46 3.02 -20.31
N TYR A 340 9.27 3.73 -21.07
CA TYR A 340 9.47 5.18 -20.93
C TYR A 340 8.18 5.95 -21.28
N GLU A 341 7.59 5.66 -22.43
CA GLU A 341 6.45 6.40 -22.95
C GLU A 341 5.20 6.22 -22.07
N MET A 342 4.96 4.99 -21.58
CA MET A 342 3.81 4.73 -20.71
C MET A 342 3.88 5.54 -19.42
N VAL A 343 5.05 5.53 -18.77
CA VAL A 343 5.26 6.30 -17.54
C VAL A 343 5.18 7.79 -17.85
N ARG A 344 5.89 8.27 -18.89
CA ARG A 344 5.95 9.70 -19.23
C ARG A 344 4.59 10.33 -19.56
N GLU A 345 3.78 9.64 -20.40
CA GLU A 345 2.44 10.14 -20.75
C GLU A 345 1.49 10.08 -19.55
N SER A 346 1.56 9.02 -18.74
CA SER A 346 0.76 8.94 -17.52
C SER A 346 1.10 10.07 -16.54
N MET A 347 2.39 10.29 -16.28
CA MET A 347 2.86 11.36 -15.39
C MET A 347 2.37 12.74 -15.85
N LYS A 348 2.43 13.01 -17.15
CA LYS A 348 1.95 14.26 -17.73
C LYS A 348 0.45 14.49 -17.46
N ASP A 349 -0.38 13.45 -17.62
CA ASP A 349 -1.81 13.57 -17.35
C ASP A 349 -2.06 13.85 -15.84
N PHE A 350 -1.27 13.23 -14.94
CA PHE A 350 -1.34 13.51 -13.51
C PHE A 350 -0.88 14.91 -13.16
N GLU A 351 0.22 15.40 -13.74
CA GLU A 351 0.69 16.79 -13.60
C GLU A 351 -0.42 17.77 -13.97
N GLU A 352 -1.05 17.59 -15.15
CA GLU A 352 -2.11 18.47 -15.65
C GLU A 352 -3.37 18.50 -14.76
N ASP A 353 -3.72 17.38 -14.11
CA ASP A 353 -4.92 17.28 -13.28
C ASP A 353 -4.69 17.73 -11.84
N THR A 354 -3.51 17.44 -11.28
CA THR A 354 -3.19 17.82 -9.90
C THR A 354 -2.81 19.30 -9.78
N GLU A 355 -2.09 19.89 -10.76
CA GLU A 355 -1.72 21.30 -10.75
C GLU A 355 -2.91 22.25 -10.52
N LYS A 356 -4.10 21.86 -10.99
CA LYS A 356 -5.33 22.68 -10.88
C LYS A 356 -5.92 22.72 -9.47
N VAL A 357 -5.61 21.74 -8.61
CA VAL A 357 -6.30 21.51 -7.34
C VAL A 357 -5.37 21.39 -6.13
N ASN A 358 -4.15 20.90 -6.34
CA ASN A 358 -3.09 20.81 -5.35
C ASN A 358 -1.73 20.86 -6.06
N PRO A 359 -1.19 22.06 -6.39
CA PRO A 359 0.06 22.19 -7.13
C PRO A 359 1.29 21.75 -6.33
N ASP A 360 1.18 21.58 -5.02
CA ASP A 360 2.26 21.18 -4.12
C ASP A 360 2.30 19.66 -3.86
N ILE A 361 1.37 18.89 -4.46
CA ILE A 361 1.32 17.43 -4.29
C ILE A 361 2.53 16.76 -4.95
N GLU A 362 3.14 15.83 -4.25
CA GLU A 362 4.18 14.97 -4.83
C GLU A 362 3.54 13.88 -5.70
N ILE A 363 3.98 13.73 -6.94
CA ILE A 363 3.56 12.63 -7.82
C ILE A 363 4.69 11.61 -7.84
N ARG A 364 4.49 10.49 -7.14
CA ARG A 364 5.53 9.46 -6.98
C ARG A 364 5.00 8.12 -7.50
N PRO A 365 5.26 7.79 -8.79
CA PRO A 365 4.67 6.63 -9.42
C PRO A 365 5.24 5.31 -8.89
N TRP A 366 4.40 4.30 -8.87
CA TRP A 366 4.82 2.91 -8.89
C TRP A 366 5.30 2.54 -10.29
N ILE A 367 6.47 1.98 -10.41
CA ILE A 367 7.05 1.49 -11.66
C ILE A 367 7.27 -0.03 -11.60
N GLN A 368 7.23 -0.68 -12.76
CA GLN A 368 7.23 -2.12 -12.90
C GLN A 368 8.65 -2.70 -12.78
N ASP A 369 8.86 -3.62 -11.82
CA ASP A 369 10.06 -4.47 -11.71
C ASP A 369 9.67 -5.95 -11.66
N PHE A 370 8.87 -6.39 -12.65
CA PHE A 370 8.41 -7.78 -12.79
C PHE A 370 8.10 -8.09 -14.25
N ASP A 371 8.14 -9.36 -14.62
CA ASP A 371 7.80 -9.83 -15.96
C ASP A 371 6.28 -10.08 -16.09
N LEU A 372 5.67 -9.44 -17.09
CA LEU A 372 4.32 -9.73 -17.52
C LEU A 372 4.16 -9.40 -19.00
N GLY A 373 3.99 -10.42 -19.83
CA GLY A 373 3.91 -10.26 -21.28
C GLY A 373 5.29 -10.20 -21.97
N ASP A 374 5.34 -9.58 -23.15
CA ASP A 374 6.54 -9.47 -24.00
C ASP A 374 6.76 -7.99 -24.38
N PRO A 375 7.97 -7.44 -24.21
CA PRO A 375 9.21 -8.07 -23.75
C PRO A 375 9.25 -8.31 -22.23
N PRO A 376 10.14 -9.22 -21.73
CA PRO A 376 10.46 -9.31 -20.33
C PRO A 376 11.22 -8.05 -19.88
N TYR A 377 11.18 -7.74 -18.56
CA TYR A 377 11.81 -6.56 -17.99
C TYR A 377 13.16 -6.89 -17.35
N GLY A 378 14.14 -6.06 -17.64
CA GLY A 378 15.46 -6.06 -17.05
C GLY A 378 15.91 -4.64 -16.68
N PRO A 379 17.22 -4.46 -16.42
CA PRO A 379 17.75 -3.17 -16.02
C PRO A 379 17.40 -2.00 -16.97
N ALA A 380 17.37 -2.26 -18.28
CA ALA A 380 17.13 -1.22 -19.28
C ALA A 380 15.68 -0.70 -19.25
N GLU A 381 14.70 -1.59 -19.10
CA GLU A 381 13.28 -1.25 -19.05
C GLU A 381 12.93 -0.52 -17.75
N ILE A 382 13.55 -0.94 -16.63
CA ILE A 382 13.35 -0.28 -15.34
C ILE A 382 14.00 1.11 -15.34
N GLN A 383 15.23 1.24 -15.86
CA GLN A 383 15.91 2.54 -16.00
C GLN A 383 15.16 3.49 -16.94
N ALA A 384 14.53 2.97 -18.00
CA ALA A 384 13.69 3.77 -18.89
C ALA A 384 12.47 4.36 -18.17
N GLN A 385 11.82 3.60 -17.29
CA GLN A 385 10.73 4.09 -16.43
C GLN A 385 11.23 5.17 -15.45
N MET A 386 12.37 4.93 -14.76
CA MET A 386 12.97 5.92 -13.87
C MET A 386 13.31 7.23 -14.63
N GLN A 387 13.85 7.12 -15.83
CA GLN A 387 14.17 8.28 -16.66
C GLN A 387 12.91 9.09 -17.02
N ALA A 388 11.80 8.41 -17.31
CA ALA A 388 10.52 9.06 -17.58
C ALA A 388 10.00 9.87 -16.37
N VAL A 389 10.22 9.36 -15.16
CA VAL A 389 9.90 10.09 -13.91
C VAL A 389 10.76 11.36 -13.79
N TYR A 390 12.08 11.24 -13.98
CA TYR A 390 12.98 12.40 -13.92
C TYR A 390 12.67 13.45 -14.99
N ASP A 391 12.29 13.03 -16.19
CA ASP A 391 11.88 13.93 -17.28
C ASP A 391 10.50 14.57 -17.05
N SER A 392 9.78 14.13 -16.01
CA SER A 392 8.55 14.72 -15.48
C SER A 392 8.79 15.66 -14.30
N ASN A 393 10.02 16.09 -14.07
CA ASN A 393 10.45 16.92 -12.94
C ASN A 393 10.19 16.31 -11.55
N GLU A 394 9.87 15.04 -11.49
CA GLU A 394 9.76 14.28 -10.26
C GLU A 394 11.06 13.50 -9.99
N THR A 395 11.35 13.23 -8.75
CA THR A 395 12.62 12.60 -8.35
C THR A 395 12.44 11.28 -7.63
N GLY A 396 11.22 11.04 -7.08
CA GLY A 396 10.85 9.85 -6.34
C GLY A 396 10.07 8.84 -7.19
N TRP A 397 10.24 7.57 -6.89
CA TRP A 397 9.51 6.44 -7.48
C TRP A 397 9.47 5.27 -6.51
N LEU A 398 8.55 4.35 -6.75
CA LEU A 398 8.41 3.11 -6.00
C LEU A 398 8.50 1.92 -6.96
N LEU A 399 9.35 0.93 -6.67
CA LEU A 399 9.45 -0.32 -7.43
C LEU A 399 8.41 -1.31 -6.91
N TRP A 400 7.58 -1.81 -7.83
CA TRP A 400 6.66 -2.89 -7.53
C TRP A 400 7.18 -4.23 -8.06
N ASN A 401 7.37 -5.18 -7.17
CA ASN A 401 7.54 -6.60 -7.49
C ASN A 401 6.80 -7.44 -6.45
N PRO A 402 5.75 -8.20 -6.82
CA PRO A 402 4.95 -8.97 -5.89
C PRO A 402 5.73 -10.09 -5.18
N SER A 403 6.87 -10.51 -5.74
CA SER A 403 7.76 -11.52 -5.14
C SER A 403 8.85 -10.91 -4.26
N ASN A 404 8.90 -9.58 -4.13
CA ASN A 404 9.95 -8.82 -3.43
C ASN A 404 11.38 -9.12 -3.95
N VAL A 405 11.54 -9.43 -5.22
CA VAL A 405 12.83 -9.67 -5.88
C VAL A 405 13.10 -8.52 -6.84
N TYR A 406 14.12 -7.71 -6.53
CA TYR A 406 14.40 -6.49 -7.26
C TYR A 406 15.59 -6.63 -8.20
N THR A 407 15.53 -5.92 -9.33
CA THR A 407 16.56 -5.94 -10.38
C THR A 407 17.69 -4.97 -9.98
N GLU A 408 18.63 -5.45 -9.15
CA GLU A 408 19.75 -4.66 -8.61
C GLU A 408 20.55 -3.94 -9.70
N GLY A 409 20.76 -4.56 -10.87
CA GLY A 409 21.45 -3.98 -12.00
C GLY A 409 20.80 -2.72 -12.61
N ALA A 410 19.55 -2.41 -12.23
CA ALA A 410 18.87 -1.17 -12.61
C ALA A 410 19.21 0.01 -11.69
N LEU A 411 19.66 -0.27 -10.47
CA LEU A 411 19.86 0.69 -9.39
C LEU A 411 21.28 1.27 -9.38
N LYS A 412 21.42 2.48 -8.88
CA LYS A 412 22.71 3.08 -8.59
C LYS A 412 23.22 2.64 -7.23
N PRO A 413 24.54 2.62 -6.99
CA PRO A 413 25.11 2.45 -5.65
C PRO A 413 24.67 3.56 -4.69
N ALA A 414 24.61 3.26 -3.39
CA ALA A 414 24.19 4.20 -2.34
C ALA A 414 24.97 5.53 -2.35
N ASP A 415 26.29 5.49 -2.59
CA ASP A 415 27.17 6.66 -2.60
C ASP A 415 26.88 7.64 -3.75
N SER A 416 26.03 7.27 -4.72
CA SER A 416 25.66 8.12 -5.86
C SER A 416 24.58 9.16 -5.54
N ASN A 417 24.04 9.15 -4.33
CA ASN A 417 23.02 10.11 -3.87
C ASN A 417 23.61 11.46 -3.38
N GLU A 418 24.94 11.63 -3.34
CA GLU A 418 25.51 12.96 -3.08
C GLU A 418 25.17 13.93 -4.22
N PRO A 419 24.71 15.17 -3.91
CA PRO A 419 24.44 16.17 -4.93
C PRO A 419 25.71 16.43 -5.73
N THR A 420 25.66 16.21 -7.04
CA THR A 420 26.76 16.55 -7.95
C THR A 420 26.96 18.06 -7.86
N THR A 421 27.94 18.50 -7.08
CA THR A 421 28.42 19.88 -7.14
C THR A 421 28.91 20.12 -8.57
N ALA A 422 28.20 20.96 -9.30
CA ALA A 422 28.63 21.39 -10.64
C ALA A 422 30.09 21.83 -10.58
N GLU A 423 30.99 21.06 -11.17
CA GLU A 423 32.34 21.51 -11.43
C GLU A 423 32.27 22.76 -12.32
N GLU A 424 32.57 23.93 -11.73
CA GLU A 424 32.85 25.14 -12.49
C GLU A 424 34.03 24.83 -13.41
N THR A 425 33.73 24.59 -14.67
CA THR A 425 34.77 24.55 -15.72
C THR A 425 35.33 25.94 -15.92
N THR A 426 36.34 26.30 -15.13
CA THR A 426 37.14 27.50 -15.36
C THR A 426 38.01 27.24 -16.59
N THR A 427 37.57 27.73 -17.72
CA THR A 427 38.39 27.81 -18.94
C THR A 427 39.41 28.91 -18.76
N GLN A 428 40.68 28.54 -18.74
CA GLN A 428 41.80 29.45 -18.96
C GLN A 428 42.05 29.66 -20.45
#